data_d65ad628296e7cf0c56b0ae9d1903bc7
#
_entry.id   d65ad628296e7cf0c56b0ae9d1903bc7
#
_cell.length_a   1.000
_cell.length_b   1.000
_cell.length_c   1.000
_cell.angle_alpha   90.00
_cell.angle_beta   90.00
_cell.angle_gamma   90.00
#
_symmetry.space_group_name_H-M   'P 1'
#
loop_
_entity.id
_entity.type
_entity.pdbx_description
1 polymer ?
#
loop_
_entity_poly.entity_id
_entity_poly.type
_entity_poly.pdbx_seq_one_letter_code
_entity_poly.pdbx_strand_id
1 'polypeptide(L)'
;ENGLTEEDISILDSNELKKKEPNLTCHSGLYCTKEASTNYGMLTNAITNLAKKNKINFLLRHNVKYVEETSKDVNMIFSDNSTLTANFVINCAGGNSLDIAKKFRLLKGYSDLHFRGEYWVANSDIADLVKTNIYTVPRYPEFPFLDPHWIKRANGETEIGPNAVPVDSPEAYDSFITDIPTVLSKITDIVTGSTKKLLLNTDFISLVSKEFLS
;
A
#
# COMPACT_ATOMS: atom_id res chain seq x y z
N GLU A 1 -20.23 0.40 5.54
CA GLU A 1 -21.13 0.07 4.43
C GLU A 1 -20.65 0.84 3.20
N ASN A 2 -20.35 0.11 2.12
CA ASN A 2 -19.68 0.64 0.91
C ASN A 2 -20.66 0.98 -0.22
N GLY A 3 -21.99 0.99 0.06
CA GLY A 3 -23.02 1.32 -0.90
C GLY A 3 -23.35 0.20 -1.92
N LEU A 4 -22.83 -1.01 -1.71
CA LEU A 4 -23.22 -2.18 -2.52
C LEU A 4 -24.55 -2.75 -2.04
N THR A 5 -25.33 -3.28 -2.97
CA THR A 5 -26.59 -3.99 -2.72
C THR A 5 -26.44 -5.48 -3.02
N GLU A 6 -27.42 -6.29 -2.65
CA GLU A 6 -27.45 -7.72 -2.98
C GLU A 6 -27.47 -7.98 -4.49
N GLU A 7 -27.93 -7.04 -5.29
CA GLU A 7 -27.92 -7.12 -6.75
C GLU A 7 -26.52 -6.89 -7.35
N ASP A 8 -25.64 -6.24 -6.60
CA ASP A 8 -24.27 -5.93 -7.04
C ASP A 8 -23.29 -7.09 -6.83
N ILE A 9 -23.66 -8.05 -5.97
CA ILE A 9 -22.80 -9.15 -5.56
C ILE A 9 -23.53 -10.47 -5.75
N SER A 10 -22.86 -11.44 -6.38
CA SER A 10 -23.39 -12.80 -6.55
C SER A 10 -22.30 -13.85 -6.35
N ILE A 11 -22.69 -14.99 -5.78
CA ILE A 11 -21.84 -16.17 -5.73
C ILE A 11 -22.16 -16.97 -6.99
N LEU A 12 -21.13 -17.18 -7.82
CA LEU A 12 -21.23 -17.91 -9.07
C LEU A 12 -20.52 -19.26 -8.96
N ASP A 13 -21.09 -20.28 -9.57
CA ASP A 13 -20.43 -21.57 -9.71
C ASP A 13 -19.38 -21.56 -10.82
N SER A 14 -18.64 -22.67 -10.96
CA SER A 14 -17.58 -22.82 -11.96
C SER A 14 -18.06 -22.61 -13.39
N ASN A 15 -19.27 -23.05 -13.74
CA ASN A 15 -19.82 -22.95 -15.10
C ASN A 15 -20.25 -21.52 -15.41
N GLU A 16 -20.84 -20.82 -14.45
CA GLU A 16 -21.23 -19.43 -14.56
C GLU A 16 -20.01 -18.50 -14.69
N LEU A 17 -18.98 -18.73 -13.88
CA LEU A 17 -17.72 -18.01 -13.96
C LEU A 17 -17.01 -18.25 -15.29
N LYS A 18 -17.02 -19.49 -15.80
CA LYS A 18 -16.39 -19.82 -17.08
C LYS A 18 -17.07 -19.13 -18.28
N LYS A 19 -18.35 -18.77 -18.18
CA LYS A 19 -19.01 -17.96 -19.20
C LYS A 19 -18.52 -16.52 -19.24
N LYS A 20 -18.11 -15.98 -18.08
CA LYS A 20 -17.56 -14.63 -17.94
C LYS A 20 -16.07 -14.58 -18.24
N GLU A 21 -15.33 -15.54 -17.68
CA GLU A 21 -13.88 -15.71 -17.80
C GLU A 21 -13.55 -17.12 -18.33
N PRO A 22 -13.56 -17.33 -19.66
CA PRO A 22 -13.42 -18.67 -20.26
C PRO A 22 -12.14 -19.41 -19.89
N ASN A 23 -11.08 -18.67 -19.56
CA ASN A 23 -9.78 -19.20 -19.21
C ASN A 23 -9.61 -19.45 -17.69
N LEU A 24 -10.60 -19.08 -16.88
CA LEU A 24 -10.56 -19.28 -15.44
C LEU A 24 -10.93 -20.73 -15.09
N THR A 25 -10.13 -21.35 -14.22
CA THR A 25 -10.45 -22.62 -13.59
C THR A 25 -10.59 -22.42 -12.09
N CYS A 26 -11.81 -22.56 -11.59
CA CYS A 26 -12.12 -22.37 -10.16
C CYS A 26 -13.31 -23.22 -9.77
N HIS A 27 -13.56 -23.37 -8.48
CA HIS A 27 -14.73 -24.10 -7.96
C HIS A 27 -15.96 -23.17 -7.90
N SER A 28 -15.79 -21.99 -7.35
CA SER A 28 -16.81 -20.94 -7.25
C SER A 28 -16.10 -19.59 -7.03
N GLY A 29 -16.84 -18.49 -7.13
CA GLY A 29 -16.30 -17.17 -6.85
C GLY A 29 -17.36 -16.15 -6.51
N LEU A 30 -16.94 -15.11 -5.82
CA LEU A 30 -17.73 -13.91 -5.57
C LEU A 30 -17.55 -12.96 -6.76
N TYR A 31 -18.64 -12.63 -7.41
CA TYR A 31 -18.66 -11.68 -8.52
C TYR A 31 -19.28 -10.36 -8.09
N CYS A 32 -18.58 -9.25 -8.32
CA CYS A 32 -19.05 -7.90 -8.04
C CYS A 32 -19.18 -7.12 -9.36
N THR A 33 -20.34 -6.55 -9.63
CA THR A 33 -20.61 -5.78 -10.85
C THR A 33 -20.10 -4.35 -10.78
N LYS A 34 -19.76 -3.86 -9.59
CA LYS A 34 -19.37 -2.46 -9.32
C LYS A 34 -17.90 -2.28 -8.97
N GLU A 35 -17.09 -3.31 -9.13
CA GLU A 35 -15.66 -3.15 -9.04
C GLU A 35 -15.13 -2.35 -10.23
N ALA A 36 -14.11 -1.52 -9.97
CA ALA A 36 -13.46 -0.72 -11.01
C ALA A 36 -11.99 -0.47 -10.69
N SER A 37 -11.20 -0.34 -11.74
CA SER A 37 -9.82 0.13 -11.65
C SER A 37 -9.76 1.65 -11.78
N THR A 38 -8.88 2.30 -11.02
CA THR A 38 -8.65 3.74 -11.10
C THR A 38 -7.17 4.07 -11.27
N ASN A 39 -6.90 5.22 -11.86
CA ASN A 39 -5.57 5.80 -11.88
C ASN A 39 -5.41 6.72 -10.66
N TYR A 40 -4.66 6.26 -9.65
CA TYR A 40 -4.44 7.02 -8.41
C TYR A 40 -3.72 8.36 -8.64
N GLY A 41 -2.87 8.46 -9.64
CA GLY A 41 -2.22 9.73 -10.00
C GLY A 41 -3.24 10.77 -10.50
N MET A 42 -4.16 10.37 -11.36
CA MET A 42 -5.25 11.24 -11.83
C MET A 42 -6.20 11.62 -10.68
N LEU A 43 -6.56 10.66 -9.82
CA LEU A 43 -7.39 10.91 -8.64
C LEU A 43 -6.73 11.93 -7.70
N THR A 44 -5.45 11.73 -7.37
CA THR A 44 -4.69 12.64 -6.51
C THR A 44 -4.61 14.05 -7.11
N ASN A 45 -4.38 14.15 -8.42
CA ASN A 45 -4.39 15.45 -9.12
C ASN A 45 -5.76 16.13 -9.06
N ALA A 46 -6.85 15.39 -9.24
CA ALA A 46 -8.20 15.93 -9.13
C ALA A 46 -8.50 16.46 -7.72
N ILE A 47 -8.15 15.69 -6.68
CA ILE A 47 -8.30 16.09 -5.28
C ILE A 47 -7.43 17.33 -4.98
N THR A 48 -6.19 17.35 -5.45
CA THR A 48 -5.28 18.50 -5.28
C THR A 48 -5.86 19.76 -5.91
N ASN A 49 -6.42 19.66 -7.11
CA ASN A 49 -7.05 20.80 -7.78
C ASN A 49 -8.30 21.30 -7.02
N LEU A 50 -9.10 20.39 -6.47
CA LEU A 50 -10.23 20.75 -5.63
C LEU A 50 -9.78 21.45 -4.33
N ALA A 51 -8.74 20.93 -3.69
CA ALA A 51 -8.17 21.52 -2.49
C ALA A 51 -7.64 22.95 -2.74
N LYS A 52 -6.93 23.17 -3.88
CA LYS A 52 -6.48 24.51 -4.29
C LYS A 52 -7.65 25.48 -4.50
N LYS A 53 -8.75 25.03 -5.13
CA LYS A 53 -9.97 25.84 -5.29
C LYS A 53 -10.56 26.24 -3.93
N ASN A 54 -10.43 25.39 -2.92
CA ASN A 54 -10.83 25.66 -1.54
C ASN A 54 -9.77 26.40 -0.71
N LYS A 55 -8.77 27.00 -1.37
CA LYS A 55 -7.71 27.82 -0.74
C LYS A 55 -6.84 27.05 0.27
N ILE A 56 -6.68 25.74 0.10
CA ILE A 56 -5.76 24.93 0.89
C ILE A 56 -4.35 25.15 0.35
N ASN A 57 -3.43 25.50 1.23
CA ASN A 57 -2.02 25.68 0.91
C ASN A 57 -1.29 24.34 0.90
N PHE A 58 -0.39 24.15 -0.05
CA PHE A 58 0.48 23.00 -0.16
C PHE A 58 1.93 23.43 0.05
N LEU A 59 2.57 22.88 1.04
CA LEU A 59 4.00 23.05 1.29
C LEU A 59 4.74 21.81 0.77
N LEU A 60 5.18 21.85 -0.47
CA LEU A 60 5.94 20.76 -1.09
C LEU A 60 7.41 20.83 -0.68
N ARG A 61 8.07 19.66 -0.59
CA ARG A 61 9.48 19.51 -0.20
C ARG A 61 9.78 19.98 1.23
N HIS A 62 8.77 19.96 2.10
CA HIS A 62 8.88 20.32 3.51
C HIS A 62 8.78 19.05 4.37
N ASN A 63 9.90 18.34 4.51
CA ASN A 63 9.96 17.18 5.39
C ASN A 63 10.03 17.62 6.85
N VAL A 64 9.13 17.12 7.68
CA VAL A 64 9.11 17.42 9.12
C VAL A 64 10.35 16.83 9.79
N LYS A 65 11.21 17.70 10.35
CA LYS A 65 12.44 17.32 11.06
C LYS A 65 12.20 17.16 12.56
N TYR A 66 11.58 18.17 13.17
CA TYR A 66 11.23 18.18 14.59
C TYR A 66 9.81 18.69 14.79
N VAL A 67 9.25 18.35 15.95
CA VAL A 67 7.95 18.84 16.41
C VAL A 67 8.09 19.29 17.85
N GLU A 68 7.55 20.48 18.15
CA GLU A 68 7.46 21.05 19.48
C GLU A 68 5.99 21.31 19.79
N GLU A 69 5.44 20.59 20.77
CA GLU A 69 4.06 20.76 21.22
C GLU A 69 4.00 21.72 22.38
N THR A 70 3.09 22.67 22.32
CA THR A 70 2.70 23.55 23.42
C THR A 70 1.30 23.17 23.92
N SER A 71 0.80 23.86 24.93
CA SER A 71 -0.58 23.65 25.39
C SER A 71 -1.65 24.15 24.40
N LYS A 72 -1.28 24.91 23.37
CA LYS A 72 -2.22 25.57 22.44
C LYS A 72 -1.99 25.23 20.97
N ASP A 73 -0.74 24.91 20.62
CA ASP A 73 -0.31 24.76 19.24
C ASP A 73 0.84 23.76 19.09
N VAL A 74 1.15 23.46 17.85
CA VAL A 74 2.24 22.60 17.43
C VAL A 74 3.14 23.36 16.48
N ASN A 75 4.42 23.47 16.81
CA ASN A 75 5.45 24.00 15.94
C ASN A 75 6.13 22.87 15.20
N MET A 76 6.05 22.87 13.88
CA MET A 76 6.78 21.95 13.01
C MET A 76 7.99 22.64 12.43
N ILE A 77 9.17 22.03 12.57
CA ILE A 77 10.43 22.50 11.98
C ILE A 77 10.75 21.54 10.82
N PHE A 78 10.94 22.09 9.65
CA PHE A 78 11.22 21.31 8.44
C PHE A 78 12.71 21.14 8.18
N SER A 79 13.06 20.27 7.22
CA SER A 79 14.45 19.95 6.85
C SER A 79 15.24 21.16 6.36
N ASP A 80 14.60 22.16 5.79
CA ASP A 80 15.18 23.45 5.35
C ASP A 80 15.25 24.49 6.48
N ASN A 81 14.94 24.10 7.73
CA ASN A 81 14.84 24.92 8.92
C ASN A 81 13.71 25.99 8.90
N SER A 82 12.83 25.96 7.91
CA SER A 82 11.59 26.73 7.98
C SER A 82 10.66 26.14 9.05
N THR A 83 9.71 26.95 9.52
CA THR A 83 8.80 26.57 10.60
C THR A 83 7.35 26.83 10.22
N LEU A 84 6.44 26.01 10.74
CA LEU A 84 5.00 26.21 10.65
C LEU A 84 4.37 25.94 12.00
N THR A 85 3.54 26.85 12.46
CA THR A 85 2.72 26.68 13.66
C THR A 85 1.29 26.35 13.25
N ALA A 86 0.71 25.34 13.88
CA ALA A 86 -0.67 24.93 13.67
C ALA A 86 -1.35 24.61 15.00
N ASN A 87 -2.65 24.88 15.11
CA ASN A 87 -3.42 24.51 16.29
C ASN A 87 -3.69 22.99 16.35
N PHE A 88 -3.68 22.33 15.19
CA PHE A 88 -3.95 20.90 15.09
C PHE A 88 -3.18 20.28 13.92
N VAL A 89 -2.71 19.06 14.07
CA VAL A 89 -1.98 18.32 13.05
C VAL A 89 -2.63 16.95 12.83
N ILE A 90 -2.88 16.61 11.59
CA ILE A 90 -3.36 15.28 11.17
C ILE A 90 -2.24 14.60 10.41
N ASN A 91 -1.78 13.47 10.92
CA ASN A 91 -0.75 12.67 10.27
C ASN A 91 -1.37 11.70 9.24
N CYS A 92 -1.20 12.01 7.97
CA CYS A 92 -1.61 11.17 6.83
C CYS A 92 -0.40 10.85 5.93
N ALA A 93 0.78 10.63 6.51
CA ALA A 93 2.04 10.48 5.79
C ALA A 93 2.26 9.09 5.15
N GLY A 94 1.23 8.25 5.05
CA GLY A 94 1.34 6.93 4.40
C GLY A 94 2.42 6.06 5.05
N GLY A 95 3.35 5.52 4.27
CA GLY A 95 4.46 4.69 4.75
C GLY A 95 5.39 5.41 5.74
N ASN A 96 5.40 6.74 5.77
CA ASN A 96 6.18 7.54 6.71
C ASN A 96 5.39 7.93 7.99
N SER A 97 4.17 7.43 8.16
CA SER A 97 3.30 7.82 9.29
C SER A 97 3.87 7.45 10.65
N LEU A 98 4.56 6.32 10.77
CA LEU A 98 5.18 5.90 12.02
C LEU A 98 6.33 6.84 12.42
N ASP A 99 7.16 7.23 11.46
CA ASP A 99 8.27 8.15 11.71
C ASP A 99 7.77 9.54 12.14
N ILE A 100 6.68 10.03 11.54
CA ILE A 100 6.01 11.25 11.98
C ILE A 100 5.45 11.09 13.39
N ALA A 101 4.75 9.99 13.69
CA ALA A 101 4.19 9.74 15.03
C ALA A 101 5.28 9.68 16.12
N LYS A 102 6.44 9.09 15.81
CA LYS A 102 7.59 9.06 16.73
C LYS A 102 8.13 10.46 17.05
N LYS A 103 8.05 11.42 16.12
CA LYS A 103 8.41 12.84 16.38
C LYS A 103 7.49 13.49 17.41
N PHE A 104 6.24 13.05 17.48
CA PHE A 104 5.28 13.40 18.53
C PHE A 104 5.40 12.53 19.79
N ARG A 105 6.49 11.76 19.93
CA ARG A 105 6.75 10.84 21.06
C ARG A 105 5.67 9.76 21.24
N LEU A 106 4.88 9.53 20.21
CA LEU A 106 3.85 8.48 20.14
C LEU A 106 4.45 7.18 19.60
N LEU A 107 3.73 6.08 19.77
CA LEU A 107 4.04 4.75 19.20
C LEU A 107 5.47 4.27 19.51
N LYS A 108 5.99 4.57 20.71
CA LYS A 108 7.27 4.03 21.18
C LYS A 108 7.20 2.49 21.23
N GLY A 109 8.24 1.84 20.73
CA GLY A 109 8.30 0.38 20.67
C GLY A 109 7.56 -0.25 19.48
N TYR A 110 6.90 0.55 18.64
CA TYR A 110 6.41 0.09 17.35
C TYR A 110 7.50 0.22 16.30
N SER A 111 7.52 -0.73 15.39
CA SER A 111 8.36 -0.72 14.18
C SER A 111 7.52 -1.17 12.98
N ASP A 112 7.97 -0.82 11.81
CA ASP A 112 7.35 -1.17 10.54
C ASP A 112 8.27 -2.05 9.70
N LEU A 113 7.68 -2.81 8.81
CA LEU A 113 8.35 -3.53 7.73
C LEU A 113 7.74 -3.04 6.43
N HIS A 114 8.59 -2.64 5.50
CA HIS A 114 8.16 -2.18 4.21
C HIS A 114 8.29 -3.29 3.17
N PHE A 115 7.27 -3.38 2.32
CA PHE A 115 7.25 -4.31 1.20
C PHE A 115 6.85 -3.55 -0.05
N ARG A 116 7.56 -3.81 -1.14
CA ARG A 116 7.23 -3.33 -2.48
C ARG A 116 6.48 -4.42 -3.22
N GLY A 117 5.31 -4.09 -3.76
CA GLY A 117 4.59 -4.95 -4.69
C GLY A 117 5.13 -4.75 -6.10
N GLU A 118 5.58 -5.81 -6.73
CA GLU A 118 6.01 -5.80 -8.12
C GLU A 118 4.98 -6.49 -9.00
N TYR A 119 4.80 -5.97 -10.20
CA TYR A 119 3.81 -6.45 -11.15
C TYR A 119 4.47 -6.74 -12.50
N TRP A 120 4.00 -7.79 -13.13
CA TRP A 120 4.32 -8.10 -14.52
C TRP A 120 3.22 -7.51 -15.41
N VAL A 121 3.63 -6.74 -16.42
CA VAL A 121 2.71 -6.26 -17.46
C VAL A 121 2.58 -7.35 -18.51
N ALA A 122 1.35 -7.81 -18.74
CA ALA A 122 1.06 -8.83 -19.73
C ALA A 122 1.26 -8.26 -21.16
N ASN A 123 1.90 -9.04 -22.01
CA ASN A 123 1.96 -8.72 -23.45
C ASN A 123 0.57 -8.90 -24.10
N SER A 124 0.41 -8.45 -25.33
CA SER A 124 -0.86 -8.49 -26.08
C SER A 124 -1.50 -9.89 -26.12
N ASP A 125 -0.68 -10.93 -26.26
CA ASP A 125 -1.17 -12.30 -26.42
C ASP A 125 -1.77 -12.88 -25.15
N ILE A 126 -1.31 -12.39 -23.99
CA ILE A 126 -1.74 -12.82 -22.66
C ILE A 126 -2.79 -11.88 -22.08
N ALA A 127 -2.71 -10.59 -22.40
CA ALA A 127 -3.60 -9.56 -21.84
C ALA A 127 -5.09 -9.87 -22.06
N ASP A 128 -5.44 -10.45 -23.20
CA ASP A 128 -6.83 -10.78 -23.58
C ASP A 128 -7.33 -12.13 -23.01
N LEU A 129 -6.45 -12.89 -22.35
CA LEU A 129 -6.87 -14.12 -21.66
C LEU A 129 -7.80 -13.84 -20.48
N VAL A 130 -7.73 -12.63 -19.92
CA VAL A 130 -8.52 -12.19 -18.77
C VAL A 130 -9.36 -10.97 -19.16
N LYS A 131 -10.63 -10.98 -18.80
CA LYS A 131 -11.60 -9.92 -19.15
C LYS A 131 -11.89 -8.96 -18.01
N THR A 132 -11.77 -9.44 -16.76
CA THR A 132 -12.08 -8.70 -15.54
C THR A 132 -10.91 -8.76 -14.56
N ASN A 133 -11.01 -8.05 -13.44
CA ASN A 133 -10.08 -8.25 -12.34
C ASN A 133 -10.38 -9.59 -11.66
N ILE A 134 -9.34 -10.37 -11.37
CA ILE A 134 -9.47 -11.70 -10.76
C ILE A 134 -8.56 -11.76 -9.54
N TYR A 135 -9.14 -11.98 -8.38
CA TYR A 135 -8.45 -12.15 -7.11
C TYR A 135 -8.62 -13.58 -6.62
N THR A 136 -7.59 -14.13 -6.02
CA THR A 136 -7.65 -15.41 -5.32
C THR A 136 -8.00 -15.20 -3.85
N VAL A 137 -8.56 -16.22 -3.22
CA VAL A 137 -8.68 -16.22 -1.75
C VAL A 137 -7.28 -16.30 -1.16
N PRO A 138 -6.92 -15.40 -0.20
CA PRO A 138 -5.59 -15.39 0.37
C PRO A 138 -5.22 -16.73 1.01
N ARG A 139 -4.03 -17.25 0.69
CA ARG A 139 -3.50 -18.48 1.30
C ARG A 139 -3.12 -18.30 2.77
N TYR A 140 -2.76 -17.06 3.13
CA TYR A 140 -2.31 -16.67 4.47
C TYR A 140 -3.09 -15.43 4.94
N PRO A 141 -4.37 -15.60 5.34
CA PRO A 141 -5.23 -14.45 5.69
C PRO A 141 -4.76 -13.69 6.92
N GLU A 142 -3.88 -14.27 7.73
CA GLU A 142 -3.26 -13.64 8.91
C GLU A 142 -2.16 -12.63 8.56
N PHE A 143 -1.65 -12.64 7.33
CA PHE A 143 -0.64 -11.70 6.86
C PHE A 143 -1.24 -10.66 5.92
N PRO A 144 -0.71 -9.43 5.89
CA PRO A 144 -1.26 -8.33 5.08
C PRO A 144 -0.85 -8.42 3.60
N PHE A 145 -0.53 -9.60 3.10
CA PHE A 145 -0.12 -9.81 1.71
C PHE A 145 -1.30 -10.31 0.88
N LEU A 146 -1.40 -9.78 -0.33
CA LEU A 146 -2.30 -10.30 -1.34
C LEU A 146 -1.57 -11.35 -2.18
N ASP A 147 -2.22 -12.48 -2.44
CA ASP A 147 -1.73 -13.39 -3.47
C ASP A 147 -1.76 -12.71 -4.85
N PRO A 148 -0.87 -13.07 -5.77
CA PRO A 148 -0.88 -12.52 -7.12
C PRO A 148 -2.26 -12.64 -7.78
N HIS A 149 -2.70 -11.55 -8.40
CA HIS A 149 -4.01 -11.43 -9.02
C HIS A 149 -3.88 -10.72 -10.37
N TRP A 150 -4.91 -10.86 -11.20
CA TRP A 150 -4.99 -10.18 -12.48
C TRP A 150 -5.74 -8.87 -12.34
N ILE A 151 -5.17 -7.80 -12.91
CA ILE A 151 -5.77 -6.47 -12.88
C ILE A 151 -5.86 -5.91 -14.29
N LYS A 152 -7.04 -5.46 -14.68
CA LYS A 152 -7.25 -4.58 -15.83
C LYS A 152 -7.09 -3.15 -15.37
N ARG A 153 -6.02 -2.48 -15.78
CA ARG A 153 -5.77 -1.08 -15.41
C ARG A 153 -6.64 -0.12 -16.21
N ALA A 154 -6.85 1.07 -15.66
CA ALA A 154 -7.62 2.13 -16.33
C ALA A 154 -6.99 2.63 -17.65
N ASN A 155 -5.70 2.41 -17.87
CA ASN A 155 -5.00 2.71 -19.12
C ASN A 155 -5.10 1.58 -20.17
N GLY A 156 -5.78 0.49 -19.86
CA GLY A 156 -5.98 -0.68 -20.73
C GLY A 156 -4.92 -1.78 -20.56
N GLU A 157 -3.87 -1.57 -19.79
CA GLU A 157 -2.89 -2.60 -19.49
C GLU A 157 -3.48 -3.70 -18.60
N THR A 158 -2.97 -4.91 -18.77
CA THR A 158 -3.26 -6.04 -17.88
C THR A 158 -2.00 -6.38 -17.10
N GLU A 159 -2.13 -6.47 -15.79
CA GLU A 159 -1.02 -6.77 -14.90
C GLU A 159 -1.32 -8.01 -14.07
N ILE A 160 -0.24 -8.71 -13.67
CA ILE A 160 -0.24 -9.85 -12.76
C ILE A 160 0.66 -9.52 -11.59
N GLY A 161 0.18 -9.66 -10.39
CA GLY A 161 0.90 -9.36 -9.15
C GLY A 161 -0.06 -8.95 -8.04
N PRO A 162 0.44 -8.36 -6.96
CA PRO A 162 1.86 -8.17 -6.65
C PRO A 162 2.53 -9.42 -6.07
N ASN A 163 3.85 -9.44 -6.10
CA ASN A 163 4.65 -10.12 -5.09
C ASN A 163 4.88 -9.19 -3.88
N ALA A 164 5.63 -9.63 -2.87
CA ALA A 164 5.90 -8.84 -1.67
C ALA A 164 7.40 -8.82 -1.36
N VAL A 165 8.11 -7.91 -2.02
CA VAL A 165 9.56 -7.77 -1.89
C VAL A 165 9.90 -6.90 -0.68
N PRO A 166 10.65 -7.38 0.33
CA PRO A 166 11.05 -6.56 1.47
C PRO A 166 12.02 -5.47 1.05
N VAL A 167 11.80 -4.26 1.54
CA VAL A 167 12.62 -3.08 1.28
C VAL A 167 12.87 -2.30 2.58
N ASP A 168 13.89 -1.45 2.59
CA ASP A 168 14.31 -0.71 3.80
C ASP A 168 13.45 0.53 4.07
N SER A 169 12.76 1.05 3.08
CA SER A 169 11.98 2.29 3.24
C SER A 169 10.76 2.34 2.32
N PRO A 170 9.75 3.19 2.62
CA PRO A 170 8.60 3.39 1.74
C PRO A 170 8.97 4.05 0.40
N GLU A 171 10.18 4.60 0.26
CA GLU A 171 10.67 5.25 -0.97
C GLU A 171 11.51 4.32 -1.85
N ALA A 172 11.72 3.07 -1.45
CA ALA A 172 12.55 2.10 -2.16
C ALA A 172 11.83 1.47 -3.38
N TYR A 173 11.49 2.29 -4.39
CA TYR A 173 10.82 1.82 -5.61
C TYR A 173 11.77 1.13 -6.59
N ASP A 174 13.00 1.64 -6.73
CA ASP A 174 13.97 1.16 -7.74
C ASP A 174 15.12 0.34 -7.14
N SER A 175 15.17 0.21 -5.82
CA SER A 175 16.22 -0.52 -5.11
C SER A 175 15.67 -1.27 -3.90
N PHE A 176 16.44 -2.22 -3.37
CA PHE A 176 16.10 -2.90 -2.10
C PHE A 176 16.54 -2.07 -0.89
N ILE A 177 17.53 -1.22 -1.09
CA ILE A 177 18.19 -0.42 -0.04
C ILE A 177 18.27 1.02 -0.53
N THR A 178 17.72 1.94 0.26
CA THR A 178 17.78 3.37 -0.01
C THR A 178 19.15 3.93 0.39
N ASP A 179 19.56 3.68 1.62
CA ASP A 179 20.87 4.06 2.14
C ASP A 179 21.23 3.25 3.40
N ILE A 180 22.53 3.16 3.72
CA ILE A 180 23.02 2.38 4.85
C ILE A 180 22.52 2.91 6.21
N PRO A 181 22.48 4.22 6.51
CA PRO A 181 21.91 4.74 7.74
C PRO A 181 20.45 4.33 7.94
N THR A 182 19.62 4.38 6.90
CA THR A 182 18.22 3.93 6.94
C THR A 182 18.12 2.44 7.27
N VAL A 183 18.91 1.58 6.62
CA VAL A 183 18.99 0.15 6.93
C VAL A 183 19.32 -0.11 8.39
N LEU A 184 20.37 0.54 8.92
CA LEU A 184 20.80 0.36 10.31
C LEU A 184 19.73 0.83 11.30
N SER A 185 19.07 1.96 11.02
CA SER A 185 17.97 2.46 11.82
C SER A 185 16.80 1.46 11.84
N LYS A 186 16.41 0.93 10.69
CA LYS A 186 15.33 -0.04 10.57
C LYS A 186 15.66 -1.37 11.24
N ILE A 187 16.88 -1.89 11.12
CA ILE A 187 17.31 -3.10 11.86
C ILE A 187 17.15 -2.89 13.36
N THR A 188 17.59 -1.73 13.87
CA THR A 188 17.46 -1.40 15.29
C THR A 188 15.99 -1.36 15.70
N ASP A 189 15.14 -0.67 14.93
CA ASP A 189 13.69 -0.57 15.15
C ASP A 189 13.01 -1.95 15.13
N ILE A 190 13.38 -2.82 14.20
CA ILE A 190 12.83 -4.17 14.06
C ILE A 190 13.21 -5.03 15.27
N VAL A 191 14.48 -5.03 15.66
CA VAL A 191 14.99 -5.86 16.78
C VAL A 191 14.42 -5.40 18.13
N THR A 192 14.20 -4.10 18.31
CA THR A 192 13.69 -3.53 19.56
C THR A 192 12.18 -3.34 19.56
N GLY A 193 11.53 -3.35 18.40
CA GLY A 193 10.13 -3.02 18.23
C GLY A 193 9.19 -4.24 18.15
N SER A 194 7.96 -3.95 17.79
CA SER A 194 6.84 -4.91 17.71
C SER A 194 7.02 -5.95 16.61
N THR A 195 7.71 -5.62 15.52
CA THR A 195 7.91 -6.51 14.35
C THR A 195 8.85 -7.68 14.64
N LYS A 196 9.61 -7.64 15.73
CA LYS A 196 10.47 -8.76 16.16
C LYS A 196 9.72 -10.10 16.21
N LYS A 197 8.46 -10.09 16.62
CA LYS A 197 7.63 -11.31 16.69
C LYS A 197 7.38 -11.93 15.31
N LEU A 198 7.24 -11.11 14.27
CA LEU A 198 7.08 -11.59 12.89
C LEU A 198 8.35 -12.25 12.37
N LEU A 199 9.52 -11.71 12.70
CA LEU A 199 10.81 -12.32 12.33
C LEU A 199 11.10 -13.65 13.03
N LEU A 200 10.36 -13.99 14.07
CA LEU A 200 10.42 -15.29 14.74
C LEU A 200 9.32 -16.26 14.26
N ASN A 201 8.41 -15.80 13.39
CA ASN A 201 7.35 -16.63 12.82
C ASN A 201 7.88 -17.35 11.57
N THR A 202 7.92 -18.68 11.62
CA THR A 202 8.46 -19.53 10.54
C THR A 202 7.64 -19.42 9.25
N ASP A 203 6.33 -19.26 9.35
CA ASP A 203 5.43 -19.16 8.19
C ASP A 203 5.64 -17.83 7.50
N PHE A 204 5.76 -16.75 8.28
CA PHE A 204 6.10 -15.42 7.76
C PHE A 204 7.45 -15.42 7.03
N ILE A 205 8.50 -15.97 7.66
CA ILE A 205 9.84 -16.05 7.04
C ILE A 205 9.82 -16.91 5.76
N SER A 206 9.11 -18.05 5.79
CA SER A 206 8.97 -18.90 4.60
C SER A 206 8.25 -18.17 3.47
N LEU A 207 7.19 -17.43 3.77
CA LEU A 207 6.45 -16.65 2.79
C LEU A 207 7.33 -15.56 2.18
N VAL A 208 7.95 -14.72 3.01
CA VAL A 208 8.84 -13.62 2.56
C VAL A 208 9.99 -14.17 1.71
N SER A 209 10.60 -15.32 2.11
CA SER A 209 11.68 -15.93 1.33
C SER A 209 11.21 -16.41 -0.04
N LYS A 210 10.02 -16.98 -0.15
CA LYS A 210 9.46 -17.39 -1.44
C LYS A 210 9.16 -16.20 -2.35
N GLU A 211 8.57 -15.15 -1.79
CA GLU A 211 8.24 -13.93 -2.54
C GLU A 211 9.50 -13.17 -3.00
N PHE A 212 10.58 -13.23 -2.21
CA PHE A 212 11.86 -12.63 -2.58
C PHE A 212 12.61 -13.39 -3.67
N LEU A 213 12.39 -14.72 -3.77
CA LEU A 213 13.08 -15.60 -4.73
C LEU A 213 12.26 -15.86 -6.00
N SER A 214 11.01 -15.39 -6.07
CA SER A 214 10.12 -15.53 -7.23
C SER A 214 10.30 -14.39 -8.22
#